data_f7d17a1b4238772e80f139fcab0163e5
#
_entry.id   f7d17a1b4238772e80f139fcab0163e5
#
_cell.length_a   1.000
_cell.length_b   1.000
_cell.length_c   1.000
_cell.angle_alpha   90.00
_cell.angle_beta   90.00
_cell.angle_gamma   90.00
#
_symmetry.space_group_name_H-M   'P 1'
#
loop_
_entity.id
_entity.type
_entity.pdbx_description
1 polymer ?
#
loop_
_entity_poly.entity_id
_entity_poly.type
_entity_poly.pdbx_seq_one_letter_code
_entity_poly.pdbx_strand_id
1 'polypeptide(L)'
;MLGRDVSPVEIADIFAAEQRLRKAFPPSPLLNMEFLNQQLGAQVWLKAENLLPSGAYKYRGAMNKITSLIERYGKELRIVTASSGNHGMACALAARNLGVQANVVVPVSTPQVKKDSIRALGANLVEVGATYDESFVSACE
;
A
#
# COMPACT_ATOMS: atom_id res chain seq x y z
N MET A 1 -6.10 -2.86 -22.12
CA MET A 1 -5.16 -3.80 -21.46
C MET A 1 -3.90 -3.02 -21.12
N LEU A 2 -3.73 -2.61 -19.88
CA LEU A 2 -2.44 -2.09 -19.42
C LEU A 2 -1.50 -3.30 -19.36
N GLY A 3 -0.54 -3.37 -20.30
CA GLY A 3 0.49 -4.39 -20.31
C GLY A 3 1.18 -4.39 -18.94
N ARG A 4 1.15 -5.52 -18.23
CA ARG A 4 2.00 -5.70 -17.07
C ARG A 4 3.43 -5.64 -17.60
N ASP A 5 4.16 -4.60 -17.22
CA ASP A 5 5.60 -4.62 -17.34
C ASP A 5 6.09 -5.73 -16.39
N VAL A 6 6.37 -6.89 -16.97
CA VAL A 6 6.82 -8.10 -16.25
C VAL A 6 8.34 -8.19 -16.23
N SER A 7 9.05 -7.09 -16.44
CA SER A 7 10.48 -7.06 -16.23
C SER A 7 10.84 -7.55 -14.83
N PRO A 8 11.82 -8.43 -14.67
CA PRO A 8 12.24 -8.88 -13.36
C PRO A 8 12.71 -7.66 -12.53
N VAL A 9 12.39 -7.67 -11.23
CA VAL A 9 12.86 -6.64 -10.30
C VAL A 9 14.37 -6.80 -10.12
N GLU A 10 15.11 -5.73 -10.38
CA GLU A 10 16.55 -5.69 -10.20
C GLU A 10 16.93 -5.06 -8.85
N ILE A 11 18.16 -5.28 -8.40
CA ILE A 11 18.68 -4.67 -7.16
C ILE A 11 18.64 -3.14 -7.23
N ALA A 12 18.86 -2.56 -8.40
CA ALA A 12 18.76 -1.12 -8.61
C ALA A 12 17.36 -0.56 -8.30
N ASP A 13 16.30 -1.32 -8.61
CA ASP A 13 14.92 -0.93 -8.31
C ASP A 13 14.67 -0.88 -6.80
N ILE A 14 15.27 -1.82 -6.07
CA ILE A 14 15.17 -1.86 -4.60
C ILE A 14 15.87 -0.66 -3.98
N PHE A 15 17.07 -0.29 -4.44
CA PHE A 15 17.76 0.90 -3.96
C PHE A 15 17.01 2.20 -4.31
N ALA A 16 16.45 2.30 -5.51
CA ALA A 16 15.63 3.44 -5.90
C ALA A 16 14.37 3.56 -5.02
N ALA A 17 13.72 2.43 -4.73
CA ALA A 17 12.57 2.38 -3.81
C ALA A 17 12.98 2.80 -2.38
N GLU A 18 14.12 2.31 -1.89
CA GLU A 18 14.64 2.68 -0.58
C GLU A 18 14.87 4.20 -0.47
N GLN A 19 15.49 4.82 -1.45
CA GLN A 19 15.73 6.27 -1.47
C GLN A 19 14.42 7.08 -1.40
N ARG A 20 13.36 6.64 -2.12
CA ARG A 20 12.03 7.28 -2.04
C ARG A 20 11.43 7.12 -0.65
N LEU A 21 11.48 5.91 -0.10
CA LEU A 21 10.86 5.60 1.19
C LEU A 21 11.55 6.29 2.37
N ARG A 22 12.88 6.40 2.36
CA ARG A 22 13.64 7.10 3.41
C ARG A 22 13.28 8.58 3.55
N LYS A 23 12.82 9.22 2.46
CA LYS A 23 12.33 10.60 2.47
C LYS A 23 10.93 10.73 3.10
N ALA A 24 10.16 9.64 3.10
CA ALA A 24 8.77 9.65 3.51
C ALA A 24 8.56 9.22 4.97
N PHE A 25 9.33 8.26 5.46
CA PHE A 25 9.23 7.74 6.83
C PHE A 25 10.51 6.99 7.25
N PRO A 26 10.80 6.92 8.56
CA PRO A 26 11.95 6.18 9.07
C PRO A 26 11.79 4.66 8.87
N PRO A 27 12.89 3.89 8.88
CA PRO A 27 12.83 2.44 8.88
C PRO A 27 12.02 1.91 10.06
N SER A 28 11.18 0.89 9.83
CA SER A 28 10.51 0.19 10.91
C SER A 28 11.54 -0.55 11.80
N PRO A 29 11.28 -0.70 13.10
CA PRO A 29 12.19 -1.39 14.01
C PRO A 29 12.45 -2.83 13.60
N LEU A 30 13.65 -3.29 13.90
CA LEU A 30 14.04 -4.69 13.85
C LEU A 30 14.28 -5.14 15.28
N LEU A 31 13.42 -6.04 15.80
CA LEU A 31 13.37 -6.45 17.20
C LEU A 31 13.91 -7.86 17.35
N ASN A 32 14.93 -8.03 18.21
CA ASN A 32 15.36 -9.38 18.60
C ASN A 32 14.34 -9.98 19.56
N MET A 33 13.95 -11.23 19.32
CA MET A 33 12.90 -11.91 20.06
C MET A 33 13.51 -12.98 20.98
N GLU A 34 14.05 -12.56 22.14
CA GLU A 34 14.76 -13.44 23.06
C GLU A 34 13.95 -14.70 23.45
N PHE A 35 12.66 -14.55 23.73
CA PHE A 35 11.79 -15.69 24.02
C PHE A 35 11.74 -16.72 22.86
N LEU A 36 11.65 -16.26 21.62
CA LEU A 36 11.68 -17.14 20.45
C LEU A 36 13.08 -17.73 20.20
N ASN A 37 14.12 -16.96 20.48
CA ASN A 37 15.50 -17.44 20.36
C ASN A 37 15.72 -18.69 21.21
N GLN A 38 15.28 -18.64 22.47
CA GLN A 38 15.42 -19.75 23.42
C GLN A 38 14.59 -20.96 23.00
N GLN A 39 13.35 -20.75 22.53
CA GLN A 39 12.49 -21.85 22.10
C GLN A 39 12.96 -22.54 20.83
N LEU A 40 13.52 -21.78 19.89
CA LEU A 40 13.87 -22.29 18.55
C LEU A 40 15.37 -22.63 18.41
N GLY A 41 16.20 -22.29 19.38
CA GLY A 41 17.64 -22.46 19.29
C GLY A 41 18.28 -21.64 18.16
N ALA A 42 17.68 -20.49 17.78
CA ALA A 42 18.08 -19.67 16.65
C ALA A 42 17.89 -18.18 16.99
N GLN A 43 18.63 -17.30 16.31
CA GLN A 43 18.38 -15.86 16.42
C GLN A 43 17.18 -15.45 15.58
N VAL A 44 16.11 -15.02 16.24
CA VAL A 44 14.86 -14.58 15.60
C VAL A 44 14.74 -13.06 15.67
N TRP A 45 14.52 -12.44 14.52
CA TRP A 45 14.33 -11.01 14.38
C TRP A 45 12.98 -10.72 13.74
N LEU A 46 12.17 -9.86 14.37
CA LEU A 46 10.91 -9.38 13.82
C LEU A 46 11.08 -7.98 13.22
N LYS A 47 10.78 -7.86 11.95
CA LYS A 47 10.64 -6.57 11.26
C LYS A 47 9.24 -6.02 11.54
N ALA A 48 9.14 -5.00 12.41
CA ALA A 48 7.86 -4.50 12.93
C ALA A 48 7.11 -3.61 11.92
N GLU A 49 6.64 -4.18 10.80
CA GLU A 49 5.92 -3.48 9.73
C GLU A 49 4.51 -3.01 10.15
N ASN A 50 3.97 -3.54 11.23
CA ASN A 50 2.74 -3.07 11.89
C ASN A 50 2.88 -1.66 12.51
N LEU A 51 4.11 -1.18 12.70
CA LEU A 51 4.40 0.18 13.19
C LEU A 51 4.51 1.21 12.05
N LEU A 52 4.33 0.82 10.80
CA LEU A 52 4.22 1.76 9.69
C LEU A 52 2.92 2.57 9.76
N PRO A 53 2.84 3.76 9.13
CA PRO A 53 1.69 4.66 9.24
C PRO A 53 0.33 4.04 8.92
N SER A 54 0.26 3.04 8.05
CA SER A 54 -0.98 2.31 7.74
C SER A 54 -1.20 1.05 8.58
N GLY A 55 -0.35 0.78 9.56
CA GLY A 55 -0.40 -0.44 10.36
C GLY A 55 0.01 -1.73 9.63
N ALA A 56 0.56 -1.63 8.41
CA ALA A 56 0.92 -2.80 7.61
C ALA A 56 2.02 -2.50 6.57
N TYR A 57 2.78 -3.52 6.18
CA TYR A 57 3.87 -3.44 5.20
C TYR A 57 3.43 -2.91 3.82
N LYS A 58 2.15 -3.01 3.47
CA LYS A 58 1.59 -2.54 2.18
C LYS A 58 1.85 -1.05 1.93
N TYR A 59 2.04 -0.25 2.99
CA TYR A 59 2.35 1.17 2.89
C TYR A 59 3.66 1.44 2.12
N ARG A 60 4.66 0.58 2.26
CA ARG A 60 5.91 0.69 1.49
C ARG A 60 5.67 0.65 -0.01
N GLY A 61 4.95 -0.37 -0.47
CA GLY A 61 4.64 -0.54 -1.89
C GLY A 61 3.79 0.58 -2.45
N ALA A 62 2.74 1.00 -1.72
CA ALA A 62 1.88 2.11 -2.11
C ALA A 62 2.67 3.42 -2.23
N MET A 63 3.45 3.75 -1.20
CA MET A 63 4.27 4.97 -1.16
C MET A 63 5.31 5.01 -2.29
N ASN A 64 6.06 3.91 -2.48
CA ASN A 64 7.04 3.80 -3.56
C ASN A 64 6.38 3.96 -4.94
N LYS A 65 5.28 3.23 -5.19
CA LYS A 65 4.61 3.27 -6.50
C LYS A 65 4.04 4.65 -6.81
N ILE A 66 3.34 5.27 -5.86
CA ILE A 66 2.72 6.59 -6.08
C ILE A 66 3.81 7.65 -6.25
N THR A 67 4.88 7.62 -5.44
CA THR A 67 6.01 8.55 -5.61
C THR A 67 6.66 8.39 -6.99
N SER A 68 6.91 7.17 -7.43
CA SER A 68 7.46 6.89 -8.78
C SER A 68 6.54 7.39 -9.91
N LEU A 69 5.22 7.28 -9.74
CA LEU A 69 4.27 7.82 -10.71
C LEU A 69 4.29 9.35 -10.73
N ILE A 70 4.39 10.00 -9.58
CA ILE A 70 4.52 11.46 -9.48
C ILE A 70 5.81 11.95 -10.13
N GLU A 71 6.93 11.25 -9.92
CA GLU A 71 8.22 11.56 -10.56
C GLU A 71 8.12 11.50 -12.09
N ARG A 72 7.33 10.56 -12.61
CA ARG A 72 7.17 10.35 -14.06
C ARG A 72 6.11 11.24 -14.73
N TYR A 73 4.99 11.48 -14.04
CA TYR A 73 3.79 12.08 -14.66
C TYR A 73 3.31 13.36 -13.98
N GLY A 74 3.99 13.81 -12.92
CA GLY A 74 3.54 14.97 -12.13
C GLY A 74 2.44 14.64 -11.11
N LYS A 75 1.94 15.64 -10.39
CA LYS A 75 0.96 15.49 -9.31
C LYS A 75 -0.51 15.49 -9.75
N GLU A 76 -0.79 15.83 -11.00
CA GLU A 76 -2.16 15.90 -11.55
C GLU A 76 -2.77 14.50 -11.83
N LEU A 77 -2.07 13.43 -11.45
CA LEU A 77 -2.52 12.06 -11.62
C LEU A 77 -3.58 11.67 -10.57
N ARG A 78 -4.39 10.67 -10.91
CA ARG A 78 -5.33 10.02 -9.99
C ARG A 78 -4.94 8.56 -9.81
N ILE A 79 -4.97 8.10 -8.58
CA ILE A 79 -4.70 6.69 -8.25
C ILE A 79 -6.04 5.95 -8.20
N VAL A 80 -6.09 4.79 -8.84
CA VAL A 80 -7.21 3.86 -8.72
C VAL A 80 -6.68 2.52 -8.20
N THR A 81 -7.37 1.93 -7.23
CA THR A 81 -7.05 0.60 -6.71
C THR A 81 -8.31 -0.13 -6.25
N ALA A 82 -8.37 -1.45 -6.50
CA ALA A 82 -9.41 -2.31 -5.97
C ALA A 82 -8.88 -3.05 -4.74
N SER A 83 -9.32 -2.67 -3.55
CA SER A 83 -8.96 -3.37 -2.31
C SER A 83 -9.77 -2.87 -1.11
N SER A 84 -10.42 -3.76 -0.40
CA SER A 84 -11.08 -3.48 0.88
C SER A 84 -10.19 -3.74 2.11
N GLY A 85 -8.90 -4.07 1.91
CA GLY A 85 -7.96 -4.44 2.97
C GLY A 85 -6.80 -3.45 3.13
N ASN A 86 -5.70 -3.95 3.70
CA ASN A 86 -4.50 -3.15 3.99
C ASN A 86 -3.91 -2.44 2.77
N HIS A 87 -4.10 -2.99 1.56
CA HIS A 87 -3.61 -2.33 0.35
C HIS A 87 -4.41 -1.07 0.01
N GLY A 88 -5.75 -1.15 0.07
CA GLY A 88 -6.62 0.02 -0.15
C GLY A 88 -6.34 1.14 0.85
N MET A 89 -6.25 0.81 2.14
CA MET A 89 -5.88 1.77 3.19
C MET A 89 -4.49 2.36 2.97
N ALA A 90 -3.51 1.54 2.58
CA ALA A 90 -2.16 2.01 2.30
C ALA A 90 -2.10 2.97 1.11
N CYS A 91 -2.84 2.69 0.03
CA CYS A 91 -2.96 3.57 -1.13
C CYS A 91 -3.65 4.88 -0.78
N ALA A 92 -4.76 4.84 -0.02
CA ALA A 92 -5.48 6.03 0.44
C ALA A 92 -4.57 6.95 1.27
N LEU A 93 -3.87 6.37 2.27
CA LEU A 93 -2.96 7.12 3.13
C LEU A 93 -1.76 7.70 2.37
N ALA A 94 -1.14 6.90 1.49
CA ALA A 94 0.01 7.34 0.71
C ALA A 94 -0.39 8.46 -0.26
N ALA A 95 -1.53 8.34 -0.95
CA ALA A 95 -2.06 9.38 -1.84
C ALA A 95 -2.32 10.68 -1.09
N ARG A 96 -2.97 10.62 0.09
CA ARG A 96 -3.18 11.78 0.96
C ARG A 96 -1.86 12.46 1.33
N ASN A 97 -0.87 11.68 1.78
CA ASN A 97 0.42 12.23 2.22
C ASN A 97 1.24 12.83 1.07
N LEU A 98 1.02 12.38 -0.16
CA LEU A 98 1.68 12.88 -1.37
C LEU A 98 0.88 13.98 -2.09
N GLY A 99 -0.34 14.29 -1.62
CA GLY A 99 -1.18 15.33 -2.19
C GLY A 99 -1.79 14.96 -3.55
N VAL A 100 -2.08 13.66 -3.78
CA VAL A 100 -2.76 13.19 -4.99
C VAL A 100 -4.11 12.56 -4.64
N GLN A 101 -5.05 12.53 -5.59
CA GLN A 101 -6.35 11.92 -5.38
C GLN A 101 -6.28 10.40 -5.53
N ALA A 102 -7.03 9.66 -4.69
CA ALA A 102 -7.17 8.22 -4.79
C ALA A 102 -8.64 7.81 -4.82
N ASN A 103 -8.98 6.93 -5.76
CA ASN A 103 -10.23 6.17 -5.79
C ASN A 103 -9.93 4.75 -5.29
N VAL A 104 -10.65 4.32 -4.27
CA VAL A 104 -10.57 2.95 -3.76
C VAL A 104 -11.87 2.24 -4.07
N VAL A 105 -11.79 1.25 -4.94
CA VAL A 105 -12.94 0.46 -5.39
C VAL A 105 -13.09 -0.77 -4.50
N VAL A 106 -14.29 -1.00 -3.99
CA VAL A 106 -14.58 -2.11 -3.07
C VAL A 106 -15.92 -2.76 -3.41
N PRO A 107 -16.09 -4.05 -3.13
CA PRO A 107 -17.40 -4.71 -3.21
C PRO A 107 -18.43 -4.03 -2.31
N VAL A 108 -19.68 -4.02 -2.73
CA VAL A 108 -20.80 -3.49 -1.91
C VAL A 108 -20.93 -4.23 -0.58
N SER A 109 -20.53 -5.50 -0.53
CA SER A 109 -20.53 -6.35 0.67
C SER A 109 -19.40 -6.03 1.66
N THR A 110 -18.49 -5.08 1.34
CA THR A 110 -17.39 -4.70 2.25
C THR A 110 -17.96 -4.18 3.57
N PRO A 111 -17.47 -4.66 4.73
CA PRO A 111 -17.92 -4.19 6.04
C PRO A 111 -17.81 -2.67 6.20
N GLN A 112 -18.81 -2.06 6.83
CA GLN A 112 -18.91 -0.59 6.97
C GLN A 112 -17.67 0.02 7.64
N VAL A 113 -17.13 -0.64 8.67
CA VAL A 113 -15.93 -0.17 9.38
C VAL A 113 -14.71 0.00 8.45
N LYS A 114 -14.56 -0.87 7.45
CA LYS A 114 -13.48 -0.77 6.45
C LYS A 114 -13.74 0.36 5.46
N LYS A 115 -14.99 0.54 5.03
CA LYS A 115 -15.41 1.65 4.17
C LYS A 115 -15.14 2.99 4.84
N ASP A 116 -15.50 3.12 6.10
CA ASP A 116 -15.31 4.34 6.89
C ASP A 116 -13.82 4.63 7.13
N SER A 117 -13.02 3.58 7.35
CA SER A 117 -11.57 3.72 7.48
C SER A 117 -10.93 4.27 6.19
N ILE A 118 -11.36 3.79 5.02
CA ILE A 118 -10.85 4.28 3.73
C ILE A 118 -11.26 5.74 3.51
N ARG A 119 -12.52 6.10 3.79
CA ARG A 119 -13.01 7.49 3.68
C ARG A 119 -12.28 8.44 4.63
N ALA A 120 -12.04 8.00 5.87
CA ALA A 120 -11.30 8.78 6.88
C ALA A 120 -9.85 9.08 6.46
N LEU A 121 -9.28 8.24 5.59
CA LEU A 121 -7.97 8.47 4.99
C LEU A 121 -8.00 9.45 3.79
N GLY A 122 -9.18 9.99 3.44
CA GLY A 122 -9.33 11.00 2.39
C GLY A 122 -9.47 10.47 0.98
N ALA A 123 -9.61 9.15 0.79
CA ALA A 123 -9.85 8.56 -0.51
C ALA A 123 -11.33 8.64 -0.89
N ASN A 124 -11.61 8.76 -2.19
CA ASN A 124 -12.92 8.55 -2.74
C ASN A 124 -13.22 7.05 -2.78
N LEU A 125 -14.23 6.61 -2.02
CA LEU A 125 -14.65 5.22 -1.99
C LEU A 125 -15.70 4.97 -3.06
N VAL A 126 -15.42 4.03 -3.96
CA VAL A 126 -16.35 3.57 -5.01
C VAL A 126 -16.82 2.17 -4.66
N GLU A 127 -18.12 2.03 -4.42
CA GLU A 127 -18.75 0.74 -4.08
C GLU A 127 -19.37 0.14 -5.33
N VAL A 128 -18.79 -0.95 -5.84
CA VAL A 128 -19.26 -1.60 -7.07
C VAL A 128 -18.96 -3.09 -7.07
N GLY A 129 -19.89 -3.87 -7.61
CA GLY A 129 -19.81 -5.32 -7.67
C GLY A 129 -20.11 -6.02 -6.33
N ALA A 130 -20.45 -7.29 -6.40
CA ALA A 130 -20.69 -8.15 -5.24
C ALA A 130 -19.38 -8.80 -4.75
N THR A 131 -18.42 -8.99 -5.67
CA THR A 131 -17.16 -9.69 -5.44
C THR A 131 -15.95 -8.77 -5.65
N TYR A 132 -14.78 -9.22 -5.18
CA TYR A 132 -13.51 -8.53 -5.43
C TYR A 132 -13.20 -8.45 -6.94
N ASP A 133 -13.44 -9.54 -7.69
CA ASP A 133 -13.12 -9.60 -9.11
C ASP A 133 -13.95 -8.60 -9.93
N GLU A 134 -15.22 -8.44 -9.61
CA GLU A 134 -16.10 -7.43 -10.22
C GLU A 134 -15.60 -6.00 -9.91
N SER A 135 -15.24 -5.73 -8.66
CA SER A 135 -14.67 -4.45 -8.25
C SER A 135 -13.34 -4.18 -8.96
N PHE A 136 -12.52 -5.21 -9.14
CA PHE A 136 -11.23 -5.09 -9.83
C PHE A 136 -11.41 -4.78 -11.32
N VAL A 137 -12.34 -5.45 -11.99
CA VAL A 137 -12.68 -5.14 -13.40
C VAL A 137 -13.12 -3.69 -13.54
N SER A 138 -14.03 -3.24 -12.69
CA SER A 138 -14.49 -1.84 -12.70
C SER A 138 -13.38 -0.82 -12.38
N ALA A 139 -12.38 -1.19 -11.60
CA ALA A 139 -11.22 -0.33 -11.34
C ALA A 139 -10.26 -0.22 -12.53
N CYS A 140 -10.37 -1.13 -13.52
CA CYS A 140 -9.55 -1.14 -14.73
C CYS A 140 -10.21 -0.39 -15.93
N GLU A 141 -11.50 -0.10 -15.85
CA GLU A 141 -12.26 0.71 -16.83
C GLU A 141 -12.09 2.21 -16.59
#